data_401de14b9d85552f45686348968bda48
#
_entry.id   401de14b9d85552f45686348968bda48
#
_cell.length_a   1.000
_cell.length_b   1.000
_cell.length_c   1.000
_cell.angle_alpha   90.00
_cell.angle_beta   90.00
_cell.angle_gamma   90.00
#
_symmetry.space_group_name_H-M   'P 1'
#
loop_
_entity.id
_entity.type
_entity.pdbx_description
1 polymer ?
#
loop_
_entity_poly.entity_id
_entity_poly.type
_entity_poly.pdbx_seq_one_letter_code
_entity_poly.pdbx_strand_id
1 'polypeptide(L)'
;MPVTKTEIFPYIFYRDVPAALEWLTRAFGFKEEMRTTPPDGGMHAEMSLGDQRIMMGQGSKRWGMISPRESATATMGVFVYLEDVDKHHARARAAGAEIVDAPRDESYGRTYTARDLDGHPWFFTTPPR
;
A
#
# COMPACT_ATOMS: atom_id res chain seq x y z
N MET A 1 -14.63 -23.33 -1.24
CA MET A 1 -13.37 -24.13 -1.28
C MET A 1 -12.60 -23.93 0.00
N PRO A 2 -12.17 -25.00 0.62
CA PRO A 2 -11.32 -24.85 1.80
C PRO A 2 -9.97 -24.25 1.42
N VAL A 3 -9.42 -23.46 2.34
CA VAL A 3 -8.07 -22.92 2.20
C VAL A 3 -7.07 -24.03 2.52
N THR A 4 -6.15 -24.32 1.61
CA THR A 4 -5.17 -25.40 1.77
C THR A 4 -3.90 -24.94 2.48
N LYS A 5 -3.70 -23.63 2.64
CA LYS A 5 -2.58 -23.04 3.37
C LYS A 5 -3.01 -21.72 3.98
N THR A 6 -2.30 -21.34 5.04
CA THR A 6 -2.54 -20.05 5.68
C THR A 6 -1.95 -18.94 4.81
N GLU A 7 -2.73 -17.89 4.60
CA GLU A 7 -2.27 -16.70 3.90
C GLU A 7 -2.65 -15.46 4.73
N ILE A 8 -1.77 -14.48 4.72
CA ILE A 8 -2.00 -13.23 5.45
C ILE A 8 -1.93 -12.09 4.45
N PHE A 9 -2.97 -11.26 4.45
CA PHE A 9 -3.02 -10.12 3.55
C PHE A 9 -3.19 -8.84 4.38
N PRO A 10 -2.35 -7.81 4.14
CA PRO A 10 -2.66 -6.49 4.67
C PRO A 10 -4.00 -6.05 4.12
N TYR A 11 -4.88 -5.53 4.99
CA TYR A 11 -6.15 -4.95 4.58
C TYR A 11 -6.09 -3.47 4.92
N ILE A 12 -6.13 -2.63 3.88
CA ILE A 12 -5.81 -1.22 3.99
C ILE A 12 -7.06 -0.41 3.68
N PHE A 13 -7.34 0.60 4.49
CA PHE A 13 -8.56 1.38 4.36
C PHE A 13 -8.29 2.72 3.70
N TYR A 14 -9.03 2.99 2.63
CA TYR A 14 -8.92 4.22 1.85
C TYR A 14 -10.26 4.92 1.80
N ARG A 15 -10.22 6.24 1.79
CA ARG A 15 -11.43 7.05 1.70
C ARG A 15 -12.11 6.90 0.33
N ASP A 16 -11.30 6.75 -0.72
CA ASP A 16 -11.78 6.60 -2.10
C ASP A 16 -10.99 5.47 -2.75
N VAL A 17 -11.57 4.27 -2.77
CA VAL A 17 -10.89 3.07 -3.26
C VAL A 17 -10.51 3.19 -4.75
N PRO A 18 -11.40 3.64 -5.67
CA PRO A 18 -10.97 3.82 -7.07
C PRO A 18 -9.78 4.75 -7.23
N ALA A 19 -9.75 5.86 -6.49
CA ALA A 19 -8.62 6.79 -6.55
C ALA A 19 -7.34 6.14 -6.00
N ALA A 20 -7.46 5.34 -4.94
CA ALA A 20 -6.31 4.61 -4.37
C ALA A 20 -5.76 3.58 -5.35
N LEU A 21 -6.63 2.85 -6.06
CA LEU A 21 -6.21 1.88 -7.06
C LEU A 21 -5.37 2.55 -8.15
N GLU A 22 -5.85 3.66 -8.68
CA GLU A 22 -5.11 4.40 -9.70
C GLU A 22 -3.78 4.92 -9.17
N TRP A 23 -3.79 5.50 -7.97
CA TRP A 23 -2.60 6.09 -7.39
C TRP A 23 -1.53 5.03 -7.09
N LEU A 24 -1.91 3.92 -6.47
CA LEU A 24 -0.99 2.84 -6.13
C LEU A 24 -0.40 2.19 -7.39
N THR A 25 -1.17 2.10 -8.45
CA THR A 25 -0.68 1.61 -9.74
C THR A 25 0.39 2.55 -10.30
N ARG A 26 0.09 3.84 -10.32
CA ARG A 26 0.98 4.84 -10.89
C ARG A 26 2.24 5.05 -10.04
N ALA A 27 2.07 5.21 -8.74
CA ALA A 27 3.15 5.62 -7.85
C ALA A 27 4.01 4.45 -7.38
N PHE A 28 3.38 3.34 -6.97
CA PHE A 28 4.09 2.22 -6.35
C PHE A 28 4.20 0.98 -7.23
N GLY A 29 3.56 0.98 -8.40
CA GLY A 29 3.70 -0.12 -9.35
C GLY A 29 2.81 -1.32 -9.07
N PHE A 30 1.79 -1.15 -8.24
CA PHE A 30 0.83 -2.22 -7.99
C PHE A 30 -0.04 -2.48 -9.21
N LYS A 31 -0.55 -3.69 -9.32
CA LYS A 31 -1.48 -4.10 -10.35
C LYS A 31 -2.82 -4.42 -9.71
N GLU A 32 -3.89 -3.86 -10.26
CA GLU A 32 -5.24 -4.20 -9.81
C GLU A 32 -5.59 -5.61 -10.24
N GLU A 33 -6.03 -6.46 -9.29
CA GLU A 33 -6.42 -7.84 -9.57
C GLU A 33 -7.92 -8.00 -9.61
N MET A 34 -8.65 -7.30 -8.76
CA MET A 34 -10.10 -7.32 -8.77
C MET A 34 -10.67 -6.14 -7.99
N ARG A 35 -11.89 -5.78 -8.29
CA ARG A 35 -12.69 -4.85 -7.49
C ARG A 35 -14.14 -5.31 -7.50
N THR A 36 -14.85 -5.06 -6.42
CA THR A 36 -16.27 -5.39 -6.31
C THR A 36 -16.96 -4.38 -5.40
N THR A 37 -18.21 -4.09 -5.72
CA THR A 37 -19.02 -3.20 -4.90
C THR A 37 -20.16 -4.04 -4.33
N PRO A 38 -20.14 -4.33 -3.00
CA PRO A 38 -21.24 -5.06 -2.38
C PRO A 38 -22.57 -4.29 -2.46
N PRO A 39 -23.71 -4.97 -2.30
CA PRO A 39 -25.02 -4.30 -2.35
C PRO A 39 -25.19 -3.17 -1.35
N ASP A 40 -24.52 -3.25 -0.20
CA ASP A 40 -24.58 -2.20 0.84
C ASP A 40 -23.56 -1.09 0.61
N GLY A 41 -22.85 -1.07 -0.52
CA GLY A 41 -21.82 -0.10 -0.84
C GLY A 41 -20.47 -0.51 -0.26
N GLY A 42 -19.49 0.41 -0.35
CA GLY A 42 -18.17 0.14 0.18
C GLY A 42 -17.35 -0.81 -0.70
N MET A 43 -16.69 -0.26 -1.69
CA MET A 43 -15.89 -1.07 -2.63
C MET A 43 -14.78 -1.84 -1.91
N HIS A 44 -14.64 -3.12 -2.26
CA HIS A 44 -13.52 -3.96 -1.89
C HIS A 44 -12.64 -4.15 -3.13
N ALA A 45 -11.33 -4.13 -2.96
CA ALA A 45 -10.40 -4.37 -4.06
C ALA A 45 -9.17 -5.13 -3.59
N GLU A 46 -8.48 -5.74 -4.55
CA GLU A 46 -7.23 -6.44 -4.32
C GLU A 46 -6.22 -6.03 -5.37
N MET A 47 -4.98 -5.87 -4.94
CA MET A 47 -3.87 -5.52 -5.81
C MET A 47 -2.69 -6.44 -5.55
N SER A 48 -1.80 -6.55 -6.53
CA SER A 48 -0.58 -7.33 -6.40
C SER A 48 0.65 -6.50 -6.70
N LEU A 49 1.75 -6.88 -6.07
CA LEU A 49 3.10 -6.41 -6.40
C LEU A 49 3.99 -7.65 -6.38
N GLY A 50 4.50 -8.04 -7.56
CA GLY A 50 5.14 -9.34 -7.68
C GLY A 50 4.14 -10.45 -7.39
N ASP A 51 4.51 -11.38 -6.52
CA ASP A 51 3.65 -12.49 -6.10
C ASP A 51 2.90 -12.21 -4.79
N GLN A 52 2.99 -10.98 -4.29
CA GLN A 52 2.34 -10.58 -3.04
C GLN A 52 1.07 -9.78 -3.31
N ARG A 53 0.13 -9.85 -2.39
CA ARG A 53 -1.15 -9.17 -2.53
C ARG A 53 -1.47 -8.31 -1.32
N ILE A 54 -2.24 -7.25 -1.58
CA ILE A 54 -2.90 -6.46 -0.54
C ILE A 54 -4.38 -6.42 -0.87
N MET A 55 -5.18 -6.22 0.16
CA MET A 55 -6.61 -5.98 0.03
C MET A 55 -6.92 -4.58 0.51
N MET A 56 -8.02 -4.01 0.05
CA MET A 56 -8.42 -2.68 0.50
C MET A 56 -9.93 -2.51 0.46
N GLY A 57 -10.40 -1.58 1.25
CA GLY A 57 -11.80 -1.21 1.29
C GLY A 57 -11.97 0.18 1.88
N GLN A 58 -13.21 0.64 1.91
CA GLN A 58 -13.53 1.88 2.61
C GLN A 58 -13.55 1.63 4.12
N GLY A 59 -13.26 2.66 4.89
CA GLY A 59 -13.28 2.55 6.33
C GLY A 59 -14.65 2.17 6.87
N SER A 60 -14.66 1.55 8.03
CA SER A 60 -15.88 1.14 8.72
C SER A 60 -15.83 1.59 10.17
N LYS A 61 -16.74 2.45 10.56
CA LYS A 61 -16.85 2.88 11.96
C LYS A 61 -17.19 1.72 12.88
N ARG A 62 -17.93 0.74 12.36
CA ARG A 62 -18.31 -0.45 13.11
C ARG A 62 -17.09 -1.19 13.66
N TRP A 63 -16.02 -1.23 12.89
CA TRP A 63 -14.78 -1.91 13.28
C TRP A 63 -13.71 -0.95 13.76
N GLY A 64 -14.04 0.35 13.86
CA GLY A 64 -13.04 1.36 14.23
C GLY A 64 -11.96 1.57 13.20
N MET A 65 -12.27 1.33 11.94
CA MET A 65 -11.29 1.39 10.84
C MET A 65 -11.62 2.53 9.91
N ILE A 66 -10.68 3.47 9.79
CA ILE A 66 -10.82 4.64 8.92
C ILE A 66 -9.52 4.89 8.18
N SER A 67 -9.60 5.66 7.10
CA SER A 67 -8.41 6.14 6.41
C SER A 67 -7.62 7.09 7.31
N PRO A 68 -6.27 7.04 7.32
CA PRO A 68 -5.45 8.03 8.02
C PRO A 68 -5.75 9.46 7.59
N ARG A 69 -6.28 9.65 6.39
CA ARG A 69 -6.65 10.96 5.89
C ARG A 69 -7.74 11.63 6.74
N GLU A 70 -8.59 10.82 7.36
CA GLU A 70 -9.67 11.31 8.21
C GLU A 70 -9.21 11.62 9.63
N SER A 71 -8.12 11.00 10.09
CA SER A 71 -7.60 11.18 11.45
C SER A 71 -6.26 11.91 11.51
N ALA A 72 -5.61 12.11 10.37
CA ALA A 72 -4.26 12.63 10.23
C ALA A 72 -3.22 11.76 10.96
N THR A 73 -3.55 10.51 11.26
CA THR A 73 -2.71 9.58 12.01
C THR A 73 -2.82 8.19 11.42
N ALA A 74 -1.68 7.55 11.18
CA ALA A 74 -1.62 6.14 10.79
C ALA A 74 -1.08 5.33 11.97
N THR A 75 -1.65 4.13 12.16
CA THR A 75 -1.26 3.27 13.28
C THR A 75 -0.46 2.04 12.83
N MET A 76 -0.29 1.87 11.54
CA MET A 76 0.49 0.78 10.93
C MET A 76 1.16 1.28 9.66
N GLY A 77 2.18 0.56 9.25
CA GLY A 77 2.78 0.74 7.94
C GLY A 77 2.93 -0.59 7.23
N VAL A 78 3.36 -0.56 5.98
CA VAL A 78 3.65 -1.75 5.19
C VAL A 78 5.11 -1.71 4.80
N PHE A 79 5.83 -2.80 5.08
CA PHE A 79 7.24 -2.95 4.73
C PHE A 79 7.34 -3.90 3.54
N VAL A 80 8.05 -3.46 2.50
CA VAL A 80 8.15 -4.19 1.25
C VAL A 80 9.62 -4.36 0.86
N TYR A 81 10.05 -5.60 0.64
CA TYR A 81 11.33 -5.85 -0.01
C TYR A 81 11.13 -5.88 -1.52
N LEU A 82 12.01 -5.21 -2.26
CA LEU A 82 12.00 -5.22 -3.73
C LEU A 82 13.43 -5.09 -4.27
N GLU A 83 13.59 -5.33 -5.57
CA GLU A 83 14.93 -5.44 -6.15
C GLU A 83 15.68 -4.11 -6.26
N ASP A 84 14.99 -3.05 -6.69
CA ASP A 84 15.63 -1.79 -7.02
C ASP A 84 14.88 -0.63 -6.37
N VAL A 85 15.27 -0.31 -5.14
CA VAL A 85 14.61 0.73 -4.37
C VAL A 85 14.80 2.12 -4.98
N ASP A 86 15.95 2.38 -5.62
CA ASP A 86 16.18 3.69 -6.24
C ASP A 86 15.26 3.93 -7.42
N LYS A 87 15.04 2.90 -8.24
CA LYS A 87 14.11 2.99 -9.37
C LYS A 87 12.68 3.17 -8.88
N HIS A 88 12.31 2.43 -7.83
CA HIS A 88 10.98 2.54 -7.24
C HIS A 88 10.74 3.94 -6.67
N HIS A 89 11.73 4.48 -5.96
CA HIS A 89 11.69 5.83 -5.42
C HIS A 89 11.51 6.88 -6.51
N ALA A 90 12.28 6.77 -7.60
CA ALA A 90 12.17 7.71 -8.71
C ALA A 90 10.75 7.71 -9.30
N ARG A 91 10.16 6.54 -9.45
CA ARG A 91 8.79 6.39 -9.94
C ARG A 91 7.77 7.04 -8.99
N ALA A 92 7.89 6.73 -7.71
CA ALA A 92 6.98 7.26 -6.70
C ALA A 92 7.05 8.78 -6.64
N ARG A 93 8.26 9.31 -6.64
CA ARG A 93 8.50 10.75 -6.61
C ARG A 93 7.93 11.44 -7.84
N ALA A 94 8.16 10.87 -9.02
CA ALA A 94 7.64 11.43 -10.27
C ALA A 94 6.11 11.42 -10.29
N ALA A 95 5.48 10.46 -9.63
CA ALA A 95 4.02 10.38 -9.52
C ALA A 95 3.44 11.29 -8.43
N GLY A 96 4.29 12.03 -7.70
CA GLY A 96 3.85 12.99 -6.69
C GLY A 96 3.68 12.43 -5.30
N ALA A 97 4.25 11.25 -5.01
CA ALA A 97 4.18 10.69 -3.66
C ALA A 97 4.93 11.57 -2.66
N GLU A 98 4.42 11.65 -1.45
CA GLU A 98 5.10 12.32 -0.35
C GLU A 98 6.25 11.42 0.11
N ILE A 99 7.48 11.86 -0.11
CA ILE A 99 8.68 11.12 0.31
C ILE A 99 9.04 11.59 1.72
N VAL A 100 8.92 10.69 2.69
CA VAL A 100 9.24 11.00 4.09
C VAL A 100 10.75 10.93 4.30
N ASP A 101 11.37 9.85 3.80
CA ASP A 101 12.82 9.66 3.85
C ASP A 101 13.30 9.25 2.48
N ALA A 102 14.29 9.98 1.94
CA ALA A 102 14.93 9.60 0.68
C ALA A 102 15.74 8.30 0.85
N PRO A 103 16.08 7.61 -0.26
CA PRO A 103 16.84 6.38 -0.16
C PRO A 103 18.15 6.58 0.60
N ARG A 104 18.41 5.66 1.54
CA ARG A 104 19.63 5.65 2.35
C ARG A 104 20.00 4.21 2.68
N ASP A 105 21.26 4.00 3.01
CA ASP A 105 21.74 2.67 3.37
C ASP A 105 21.59 2.45 4.88
N GLU A 106 20.98 1.32 5.22
CA GLU A 106 20.82 0.85 6.59
C GLU A 106 21.39 -0.56 6.70
N SER A 107 21.55 -1.06 7.91
CA SER A 107 22.10 -2.41 8.11
C SER A 107 21.25 -3.50 7.46
N TYR A 108 19.96 -3.28 7.33
CA TYR A 108 19.01 -4.24 6.75
C TYR A 108 18.76 -4.01 5.26
N GLY A 109 19.43 -3.06 4.64
CA GLY A 109 19.31 -2.78 3.21
C GLY A 109 19.22 -1.30 2.90
N ARG A 110 19.07 -0.99 1.61
CA ARG A 110 18.84 0.38 1.17
C ARG A 110 17.35 0.66 1.16
N THR A 111 16.91 1.69 1.84
CA THR A 111 15.50 1.91 2.15
C THR A 111 15.06 3.35 1.89
N TYR A 112 13.79 3.53 1.53
CA TYR A 112 13.15 4.84 1.55
C TYR A 112 11.73 4.68 2.09
N THR A 113 11.16 5.78 2.56
CA THR A 113 9.81 5.80 3.14
C THR A 113 8.95 6.82 2.41
N ALA A 114 7.75 6.42 2.07
CA ALA A 114 6.78 7.30 1.41
C ALA A 114 5.40 7.13 2.04
N ARG A 115 4.57 8.15 1.91
CA ARG A 115 3.16 8.05 2.27
C ARG A 115 2.34 7.85 1.01
N ASP A 116 1.31 7.03 1.11
CA ASP A 116 0.41 6.85 -0.01
C ASP A 116 -0.64 7.97 -0.06
N LEU A 117 -1.60 7.84 -0.97
CA LEU A 117 -2.65 8.83 -1.21
C LEU A 117 -3.38 9.25 0.07
N ASP A 118 -3.60 8.32 0.99
CA ASP A 118 -4.35 8.57 2.23
C ASP A 118 -3.46 8.79 3.44
N GLY A 119 -2.14 8.69 3.28
CA GLY A 119 -1.19 8.95 4.37
C GLY A 119 -0.67 7.71 5.07
N HIS A 120 -0.94 6.50 4.56
CA HIS A 120 -0.33 5.30 5.12
C HIS A 120 1.17 5.30 4.83
N PRO A 121 2.02 4.99 5.81
CA PRO A 121 3.47 4.89 5.55
C PRO A 121 3.83 3.54 4.93
N TRP A 122 4.71 3.61 3.93
CA TRP A 122 5.25 2.44 3.24
C TRP A 122 6.77 2.50 3.32
N PHE A 123 7.39 1.38 3.68
CA PHE A 123 8.84 1.26 3.80
C PHE A 123 9.32 0.32 2.70
N PHE A 124 9.97 0.88 1.68
CA PHE A 124 10.48 0.10 0.55
C PHE A 124 11.99 -0.11 0.72
N THR A 125 12.44 -1.34 0.62
CA THR A 125 13.80 -1.71 0.94
C THR A 125 14.33 -2.73 -0.06
N THR A 126 15.58 -2.51 -0.52
CA THR A 126 16.32 -3.52 -1.26
C THR A 126 17.25 -4.20 -0.25
N PRO A 127 17.14 -5.54 -0.07
CA PRO A 127 17.99 -6.22 0.91
C PRO A 127 19.48 -6.07 0.60
N PRO A 128 20.37 -6.15 1.59
CA PRO A 128 21.81 -6.14 1.32
C PRO A 128 22.19 -7.35 0.49
N ARG A 129 23.18 -7.18 -0.36
CA ARG A 129 23.70 -8.27 -1.19
C ARG A 129 24.72 -9.10 -0.45
#